data_339347364f30cbb1f56ecdae422b1e20
#
_entry.id   339347364f30cbb1f56ecdae422b1e20
#
_cell.length_a   1.000
_cell.length_b   1.000
_cell.length_c   1.000
_cell.angle_alpha   90.00
_cell.angle_beta   90.00
_cell.angle_gamma   90.00
#
_symmetry.space_group_name_H-M   'P 1'
#
loop_
_entity.id
_entity.type
_entity.pdbx_description
1 polymer ?
#
loop_
_entity_poly.entity_id
_entity_poly.type
_entity_poly.pdbx_seq_one_letter_code
_entity_poly.pdbx_strand_id
1 'polypeptide(L)'
;AYPNAGLPNEFGLYDESPEAMAALVADFAKAGLVNVVGGCCGSTPAHIGAIAEAVKGIAPRTVPVIAPALRLSGLEPFTLTPDIPFVNIGERTNVTGSAQFRKLIKDGKYPEALDVARDQVANGAQVIDVNMDEGLLDSEAAMVTFLNLVAAEPDIARVPVMIDSSKWNVIEAGLKCVQGKPIVNSISMKEGVEAFIHHARLCRAYGAAVVVMAFDEEGQADSYERKIAICQRAYKILTEEVGFPPEDIIFDPNVFAV
;
A
#
# COMPACT_ATOMS: atom_id res chain seq x y z
N ALA A 1 11.36 20.91 1.01
CA ALA A 1 12.10 21.29 -0.18
C ALA A 1 13.61 21.23 0.12
N TYR A 2 14.42 20.65 -0.80
CA TYR A 2 15.87 20.57 -0.70
C TYR A 2 16.44 20.64 -2.14
N PRO A 3 16.43 21.82 -2.75
CA PRO A 3 16.88 22.02 -4.13
C PRO A 3 18.39 21.84 -4.26
N ASN A 4 18.86 21.60 -5.50
CA ASN A 4 20.27 21.76 -5.85
C ASN A 4 20.64 23.26 -5.88
N ALA A 5 21.90 23.57 -5.75
CA ALA A 5 22.43 24.93 -5.97
C ALA A 5 22.52 25.26 -7.48
N GLY A 6 21.35 25.24 -8.14
CA GLY A 6 21.23 25.35 -9.59
C GLY A 6 21.45 24.03 -10.34
N LEU A 7 21.69 24.14 -11.65
CA LEU A 7 22.08 23.02 -12.48
C LEU A 7 23.60 22.96 -12.61
N PRO A 8 24.23 21.78 -12.80
CA PRO A 8 25.66 21.69 -13.03
C PRO A 8 26.01 22.35 -14.36
N ASN A 9 27.09 23.15 -14.35
CA ASN A 9 27.67 23.76 -15.55
C ASN A 9 28.48 22.72 -16.36
N GLU A 10 29.08 23.14 -17.47
CA GLU A 10 29.88 22.27 -18.33
C GLU A 10 31.08 21.60 -17.65
N PHE A 11 31.53 22.14 -16.50
CA PHE A 11 32.58 21.56 -15.65
C PHE A 11 32.07 20.72 -14.49
N GLY A 12 30.73 20.52 -14.40
CA GLY A 12 30.09 19.79 -13.31
C GLY A 12 29.99 20.57 -11.98
N LEU A 13 30.24 21.90 -12.02
CA LEU A 13 30.17 22.78 -10.86
C LEU A 13 28.78 23.42 -10.75
N TYR A 14 28.40 23.79 -9.54
CA TYR A 14 27.15 24.46 -9.23
C TYR A 14 27.39 25.92 -8.90
N ASP A 15 26.71 26.81 -9.62
CA ASP A 15 27.03 28.25 -9.62
C ASP A 15 25.95 29.11 -8.93
N GLU A 16 24.87 28.52 -8.43
CA GLU A 16 23.86 29.29 -7.73
C GLU A 16 24.35 29.72 -6.33
N SER A 17 24.20 31.02 -6.05
CA SER A 17 24.70 31.58 -4.79
C SER A 17 23.81 31.19 -3.59
N PRO A 18 24.37 31.18 -2.36
CA PRO A 18 23.58 30.98 -1.14
C PRO A 18 22.38 31.92 -1.01
N GLU A 19 22.53 33.18 -1.39
CA GLU A 19 21.51 34.21 -1.29
C GLU A 19 20.37 33.98 -2.29
N ALA A 20 20.70 33.59 -3.54
CA ALA A 20 19.70 33.30 -4.56
C ALA A 20 18.86 32.07 -4.18
N MET A 21 19.53 30.99 -3.77
CA MET A 21 18.85 29.77 -3.30
C MET A 21 17.98 30.04 -2.06
N ALA A 22 18.48 30.79 -1.09
CA ALA A 22 17.74 31.15 0.13
C ALA A 22 16.50 31.99 -0.18
N ALA A 23 16.57 32.93 -1.12
CA ALA A 23 15.43 33.75 -1.54
C ALA A 23 14.30 32.88 -2.11
N LEU A 24 14.59 31.94 -3.00
CA LEU A 24 13.60 31.01 -3.57
C LEU A 24 12.96 30.11 -2.52
N VAL A 25 13.76 29.58 -1.59
CA VAL A 25 13.24 28.73 -0.50
C VAL A 25 12.39 29.54 0.45
N ALA A 26 12.76 30.79 0.75
CA ALA A 26 11.96 31.70 1.58
C ALA A 26 10.59 32.03 0.94
N ASP A 27 10.52 32.14 -0.37
CA ASP A 27 9.25 32.37 -1.06
C ASP A 27 8.31 31.16 -0.94
N PHE A 28 8.85 29.93 -1.01
CA PHE A 28 8.05 28.72 -0.70
C PHE A 28 7.56 28.69 0.75
N ALA A 29 8.40 29.11 1.69
CA ALA A 29 8.02 29.18 3.09
C ALA A 29 6.94 30.24 3.35
N LYS A 30 7.09 31.47 2.80
CA LYS A 30 6.10 32.55 2.88
C LYS A 30 4.76 32.17 2.25
N ALA A 31 4.80 31.39 1.16
CA ALA A 31 3.59 30.86 0.52
C ALA A 31 2.95 29.68 1.29
N GLY A 32 3.51 29.26 2.42
CA GLY A 32 2.98 28.17 3.22
C GLY A 32 3.06 26.78 2.55
N LEU A 33 4.09 26.54 1.75
CA LEU A 33 4.22 25.31 0.95
C LEU A 33 5.15 24.26 1.59
N VAL A 34 5.95 24.64 2.60
CA VAL A 34 7.01 23.77 3.12
C VAL A 34 6.99 23.67 4.63
N ASN A 35 7.42 22.52 5.16
CA ASN A 35 7.62 22.24 6.57
C ASN A 35 9.09 21.91 6.88
N VAL A 36 9.80 21.40 5.89
CA VAL A 36 11.21 21.01 5.99
C VAL A 36 11.93 21.60 4.79
N VAL A 37 13.04 22.26 5.05
CA VAL A 37 13.88 22.88 4.01
C VAL A 37 15.34 22.48 4.20
N GLY A 38 16.10 22.48 3.10
CA GLY A 38 17.51 22.15 3.10
C GLY A 38 18.11 22.36 1.71
N GLY A 39 19.21 21.72 1.44
CA GLY A 39 19.88 21.74 0.14
C GLY A 39 20.31 20.34 -0.28
N CYS A 40 20.61 20.18 -1.59
CA CYS A 40 21.08 18.96 -2.20
C CYS A 40 22.41 19.20 -2.91
N CYS A 41 22.55 18.76 -4.16
CA CYS A 41 23.81 18.86 -4.92
C CYS A 41 24.31 20.29 -5.04
N GLY A 42 25.60 20.49 -4.82
CA GLY A 42 26.26 21.79 -4.85
C GLY A 42 26.03 22.67 -3.62
N SER A 43 25.14 22.28 -2.68
CA SER A 43 24.91 23.05 -1.46
C SER A 43 26.08 22.94 -0.51
N THR A 44 26.51 24.08 0.00
CA THR A 44 27.58 24.24 1.00
C THR A 44 27.01 24.66 2.35
N PRO A 45 27.77 24.66 3.44
CA PRO A 45 27.33 25.22 4.72
C PRO A 45 26.81 26.65 4.62
N ALA A 46 27.36 27.47 3.71
CA ALA A 46 26.87 28.83 3.46
C ALA A 46 25.43 28.85 2.92
N HIS A 47 25.11 27.97 1.97
CA HIS A 47 23.75 27.81 1.46
C HIS A 47 22.76 27.42 2.56
N ILE A 48 23.12 26.43 3.38
CA ILE A 48 22.27 25.97 4.48
C ILE A 48 22.08 27.07 5.52
N GLY A 49 23.13 27.81 5.87
CA GLY A 49 23.08 28.95 6.77
C GLY A 49 22.16 30.06 6.24
N ALA A 50 22.29 30.42 4.96
CA ALA A 50 21.44 31.43 4.32
C ALA A 50 19.95 31.00 4.29
N ILE A 51 19.66 29.74 3.95
CA ILE A 51 18.29 29.20 4.00
C ILE A 51 17.75 29.26 5.43
N ALA A 52 18.49 28.81 6.42
CA ALA A 52 18.06 28.80 7.82
C ALA A 52 17.68 30.22 8.31
N GLU A 53 18.50 31.23 8.01
CA GLU A 53 18.19 32.62 8.37
C GLU A 53 17.00 33.18 7.58
N ALA A 54 16.88 32.84 6.27
CA ALA A 54 15.81 33.33 5.42
C ALA A 54 14.42 32.81 5.81
N VAL A 55 14.34 31.60 6.39
CA VAL A 55 13.05 31.02 6.86
C VAL A 55 12.78 31.22 8.34
N LYS A 56 13.69 31.85 9.06
CA LYS A 56 13.58 32.10 10.49
C LYS A 56 12.33 32.89 10.83
N GLY A 57 11.52 32.37 11.74
CA GLY A 57 10.28 33.00 12.17
C GLY A 57 9.11 32.87 11.19
N ILE A 58 9.28 32.23 10.03
CA ILE A 58 8.17 31.90 9.14
C ILE A 58 7.48 30.65 9.67
N ALA A 59 6.15 30.71 9.79
CA ALA A 59 5.35 29.56 10.25
C ALA A 59 5.44 28.41 9.23
N PRO A 60 5.53 27.15 9.68
CA PRO A 60 5.50 26.00 8.78
C PRO A 60 4.14 25.88 8.07
N ARG A 61 4.12 25.14 6.97
CA ARG A 61 2.88 24.82 6.26
C ARG A 61 1.86 24.18 7.21
N THR A 62 0.64 24.68 7.19
CA THR A 62 -0.47 24.04 7.91
C THR A 62 -0.78 22.68 7.27
N VAL A 63 -0.74 21.61 8.07
CA VAL A 63 -1.13 20.28 7.59
C VAL A 63 -2.63 20.27 7.32
N PRO A 64 -3.07 19.96 6.08
CA PRO A 64 -4.49 19.96 5.77
C PRO A 64 -5.21 18.80 6.47
N VAL A 65 -6.46 19.06 6.85
CA VAL A 65 -7.37 17.97 7.28
C VAL A 65 -7.88 17.29 6.02
N ILE A 66 -7.53 16.02 5.87
CA ILE A 66 -7.94 15.21 4.71
C ILE A 66 -9.16 14.39 5.12
N ALA A 67 -10.25 14.45 4.33
CA ALA A 67 -11.45 13.65 4.59
C ALA A 67 -11.10 12.15 4.59
N PRO A 68 -11.62 11.35 5.53
CA PRO A 68 -11.43 9.90 5.54
C PRO A 68 -11.95 9.28 4.24
N ALA A 69 -11.16 8.39 3.66
CA ALA A 69 -11.54 7.56 2.51
C ALA A 69 -10.58 6.39 2.43
N LEU A 70 -11.03 5.26 1.88
CA LEU A 70 -10.12 4.18 1.53
C LEU A 70 -9.22 4.66 0.39
N ARG A 71 -7.94 4.78 0.68
CA ARG A 71 -6.89 5.14 -0.28
C ARG A 71 -5.92 4.01 -0.41
N LEU A 72 -5.85 3.46 -1.60
CA LEU A 72 -4.89 2.43 -1.97
C LEU A 72 -3.92 3.00 -3.00
N SER A 73 -2.82 2.33 -3.22
CA SER A 73 -1.91 2.70 -4.30
C SER A 73 -1.03 1.52 -4.72
N GLY A 74 -0.82 1.44 -6.04
CA GLY A 74 0.40 0.91 -6.60
C GLY A 74 1.33 2.08 -6.90
N LEU A 75 1.84 2.19 -8.13
CA LEU A 75 2.52 3.39 -8.61
C LEU A 75 1.55 4.57 -8.81
N GLU A 76 0.27 4.27 -9.06
CA GLU A 76 -0.80 5.25 -9.16
C GLU A 76 -1.68 5.22 -7.92
N PRO A 77 -2.23 6.38 -7.49
CA PRO A 77 -3.17 6.41 -6.38
C PRO A 77 -4.54 5.88 -6.79
N PHE A 78 -5.18 5.15 -5.89
CA PHE A 78 -6.57 4.74 -6.02
C PHE A 78 -7.34 5.15 -4.76
N THR A 79 -8.26 6.11 -4.89
CA THR A 79 -9.11 6.57 -3.80
C THR A 79 -10.55 6.16 -4.06
N LEU A 80 -11.15 5.43 -3.13
CA LEU A 80 -12.57 5.09 -3.18
C LEU A 80 -13.39 6.34 -2.83
N THR A 81 -14.04 6.88 -3.85
CA THR A 81 -14.94 8.05 -3.73
C THR A 81 -16.40 7.61 -3.91
N PRO A 82 -17.39 8.44 -3.53
CA PRO A 82 -18.81 8.14 -3.76
C PRO A 82 -19.17 7.91 -5.22
N ASP A 83 -18.36 8.39 -6.16
CA ASP A 83 -18.57 8.22 -7.60
C ASP A 83 -18.10 6.84 -8.11
N ILE A 84 -17.41 6.07 -7.27
CA ILE A 84 -16.96 4.71 -7.57
C ILE A 84 -17.88 3.72 -6.84
N PRO A 85 -18.95 3.23 -7.48
CA PRO A 85 -19.94 2.37 -6.82
C PRO A 85 -19.46 0.92 -6.65
N PHE A 86 -18.41 0.52 -7.37
CA PHE A 86 -17.90 -0.84 -7.39
C PHE A 86 -16.40 -0.85 -7.71
N VAL A 87 -15.65 -1.71 -7.00
CA VAL A 87 -14.22 -1.93 -7.25
C VAL A 87 -14.04 -3.33 -7.84
N ASN A 88 -13.43 -3.40 -9.01
CA ASN A 88 -13.16 -4.66 -9.69
C ASN A 88 -11.78 -5.19 -9.26
N ILE A 89 -11.78 -6.34 -8.58
CA ILE A 89 -10.56 -7.03 -8.16
C ILE A 89 -10.30 -8.18 -9.13
N GLY A 90 -9.12 -8.21 -9.72
CA GLY A 90 -8.70 -9.27 -10.64
C GLY A 90 -8.19 -10.50 -9.88
N GLU A 91 -8.84 -11.63 -10.08
CA GLU A 91 -8.61 -12.91 -9.37
C GLU A 91 -7.86 -13.96 -10.19
N ARG A 92 -7.26 -13.59 -11.34
CA ARG A 92 -6.59 -14.55 -12.21
C ARG A 92 -5.12 -14.82 -11.83
N THR A 93 -4.55 -14.01 -10.97
CA THR A 93 -3.22 -14.21 -10.34
C THR A 93 -3.31 -14.97 -9.02
N ASN A 94 -4.33 -15.78 -8.88
CA ASN A 94 -4.60 -16.62 -7.71
C ASN A 94 -4.51 -18.10 -8.12
N VAL A 95 -3.56 -18.86 -7.51
CA VAL A 95 -3.31 -20.26 -7.85
C VAL A 95 -4.48 -21.19 -7.49
N THR A 96 -5.34 -20.78 -6.56
CA THR A 96 -6.55 -21.53 -6.20
C THR A 96 -7.69 -21.25 -7.19
N GLY A 97 -7.79 -20.01 -7.66
CA GLY A 97 -8.85 -19.54 -8.57
C GLY A 97 -8.55 -19.69 -10.07
N SER A 98 -7.28 -19.92 -10.45
CA SER A 98 -6.86 -20.00 -11.86
C SER A 98 -5.97 -21.20 -12.12
N ALA A 99 -6.50 -22.21 -12.82
CA ALA A 99 -5.73 -23.39 -13.22
C ALA A 99 -4.56 -23.04 -14.16
N GLN A 100 -4.72 -22.04 -15.03
CA GLN A 100 -3.68 -21.55 -15.91
C GLN A 100 -2.53 -20.94 -15.10
N PHE A 101 -2.84 -19.99 -14.22
CA PHE A 101 -1.83 -19.32 -13.40
C PHE A 101 -1.10 -20.30 -12.49
N ARG A 102 -1.84 -21.21 -11.83
CA ARG A 102 -1.25 -22.30 -11.02
C ARG A 102 -0.22 -23.10 -11.79
N LYS A 103 -0.53 -23.49 -13.04
CA LYS A 103 0.38 -24.26 -13.88
C LYS A 103 1.64 -23.45 -14.21
N LEU A 104 1.50 -22.19 -14.58
CA LEU A 104 2.63 -21.31 -14.88
C LEU A 104 3.58 -21.15 -13.69
N ILE A 105 3.04 -20.91 -12.49
CA ILE A 105 3.84 -20.78 -11.27
C ILE A 105 4.55 -22.10 -10.93
N LYS A 106 3.85 -23.25 -11.00
CA LYS A 106 4.46 -24.58 -10.74
C LYS A 106 5.55 -24.94 -11.75
N ASP A 107 5.41 -24.54 -12.98
CA ASP A 107 6.39 -24.77 -14.05
C ASP A 107 7.53 -23.73 -14.04
N GLY A 108 7.52 -22.76 -13.11
CA GLY A 108 8.52 -21.70 -13.02
C GLY A 108 8.44 -20.65 -14.14
N LYS A 109 7.32 -20.58 -14.85
CA LYS A 109 7.07 -19.69 -16.00
C LYS A 109 6.55 -18.33 -15.55
N TYR A 110 7.37 -17.63 -14.78
CA TYR A 110 7.00 -16.33 -14.24
C TYR A 110 6.77 -15.24 -15.30
N PRO A 111 7.52 -15.16 -16.43
CA PRO A 111 7.22 -14.18 -17.48
C PRO A 111 5.80 -14.33 -18.03
N GLU A 112 5.36 -15.55 -18.33
CA GLU A 112 4.01 -15.82 -18.82
C GLU A 112 2.94 -15.61 -17.70
N ALA A 113 3.32 -15.78 -16.44
CA ALA A 113 2.45 -15.47 -15.30
C ALA A 113 2.24 -13.96 -15.15
N LEU A 114 3.25 -13.12 -15.49
CA LEU A 114 3.10 -11.66 -15.55
C LEU A 114 2.12 -11.22 -16.63
N ASP A 115 2.05 -11.94 -17.77
CA ASP A 115 1.06 -11.65 -18.82
C ASP A 115 -0.38 -11.80 -18.28
N VAL A 116 -0.62 -12.80 -17.42
CA VAL A 116 -1.93 -12.95 -16.76
C VAL A 116 -2.26 -11.74 -15.88
N ALA A 117 -1.29 -11.19 -15.15
CA ALA A 117 -1.49 -9.98 -14.36
C ALA A 117 -1.74 -8.76 -15.25
N ARG A 118 -0.95 -8.60 -16.32
CA ARG A 118 -1.08 -7.50 -17.28
C ARG A 118 -2.44 -7.48 -17.95
N ASP A 119 -2.93 -8.64 -18.36
CA ASP A 119 -4.25 -8.78 -18.97
C ASP A 119 -5.38 -8.34 -18.04
N GLN A 120 -5.30 -8.66 -16.76
CA GLN A 120 -6.31 -8.21 -15.78
C GLN A 120 -6.35 -6.68 -15.69
N VAL A 121 -5.18 -6.05 -15.56
CA VAL A 121 -5.08 -4.59 -15.47
C VAL A 121 -5.55 -3.93 -16.77
N ALA A 122 -5.12 -4.45 -17.92
CA ALA A 122 -5.55 -3.94 -19.23
C ALA A 122 -7.06 -4.06 -19.46
N ASN A 123 -7.71 -5.06 -18.86
CA ASN A 123 -9.16 -5.28 -18.93
C ASN A 123 -9.93 -4.63 -17.76
N GLY A 124 -9.33 -3.73 -17.02
CA GLY A 124 -10.00 -2.84 -16.08
C GLY A 124 -10.03 -3.32 -14.63
N ALA A 125 -9.16 -4.25 -14.22
CA ALA A 125 -8.96 -4.53 -12.82
C ALA A 125 -8.36 -3.30 -12.12
N GLN A 126 -8.99 -2.86 -11.04
CA GLN A 126 -8.55 -1.71 -10.23
C GLN A 126 -7.63 -2.15 -9.09
N VAL A 127 -7.67 -3.42 -8.75
CA VAL A 127 -6.80 -4.13 -7.80
C VAL A 127 -6.53 -5.51 -8.39
N ILE A 128 -5.35 -6.07 -8.18
CA ILE A 128 -5.06 -7.48 -8.52
C ILE A 128 -4.83 -8.28 -7.23
N ASP A 129 -5.52 -9.42 -7.12
CA ASP A 129 -5.32 -10.40 -6.06
C ASP A 129 -4.20 -11.35 -6.44
N VAL A 130 -3.26 -11.56 -5.51
CA VAL A 130 -2.13 -12.49 -5.70
C VAL A 130 -2.13 -13.52 -4.59
N ASN A 131 -2.35 -14.77 -4.97
CA ASN A 131 -2.34 -15.93 -4.08
C ASN A 131 -1.42 -17.02 -4.61
N MET A 132 -0.56 -17.54 -3.72
CA MET A 132 0.40 -18.60 -4.00
C MET A 132 0.18 -19.85 -3.12
N ASP A 133 -1.02 -20.01 -2.53
CA ASP A 133 -1.35 -21.12 -1.63
C ASP A 133 -1.59 -22.42 -2.41
N GLU A 134 -0.52 -23.16 -2.69
CA GLU A 134 -0.56 -24.45 -3.33
C GLU A 134 0.32 -25.46 -2.54
N GLY A 135 -0.22 -26.66 -2.29
CA GLY A 135 0.35 -27.60 -1.33
C GLY A 135 1.76 -28.12 -1.62
N LEU A 136 2.21 -28.05 -2.86
CA LEU A 136 3.54 -28.50 -3.29
C LEU A 136 4.49 -27.34 -3.64
N LEU A 137 4.04 -26.12 -3.42
CA LEU A 137 4.79 -24.90 -3.71
C LEU A 137 5.38 -24.30 -2.43
N ASP A 138 6.60 -23.80 -2.51
CA ASP A 138 7.07 -22.82 -1.51
C ASP A 138 6.36 -21.50 -1.77
N SER A 139 5.21 -21.35 -1.09
CA SER A 139 4.32 -20.21 -1.30
C SER A 139 4.98 -18.87 -0.95
N GLU A 140 5.86 -18.85 0.05
CA GLU A 140 6.58 -17.65 0.46
C GLU A 140 7.59 -17.23 -0.61
N ALA A 141 8.44 -18.14 -1.07
CA ALA A 141 9.40 -17.86 -2.14
C ALA A 141 8.71 -17.49 -3.45
N ALA A 142 7.59 -18.15 -3.80
CA ALA A 142 6.82 -17.84 -4.99
C ALA A 142 6.17 -16.46 -4.92
N MET A 143 5.60 -16.07 -3.78
CA MET A 143 5.02 -14.75 -3.53
C MET A 143 6.08 -13.65 -3.71
N VAL A 144 7.24 -13.80 -3.05
CA VAL A 144 8.36 -12.86 -3.16
C VAL A 144 8.85 -12.74 -4.60
N THR A 145 9.05 -13.87 -5.27
CA THR A 145 9.53 -13.86 -6.66
C THR A 145 8.56 -13.15 -7.58
N PHE A 146 7.28 -13.49 -7.52
CA PHE A 146 6.27 -12.92 -8.40
C PHE A 146 6.06 -11.42 -8.15
N LEU A 147 5.96 -11.00 -6.88
CA LEU A 147 5.75 -9.58 -6.55
C LEU A 147 6.96 -8.71 -6.90
N ASN A 148 8.19 -9.21 -6.76
CA ASN A 148 9.38 -8.49 -7.23
C ASN A 148 9.40 -8.32 -8.75
N LEU A 149 8.90 -9.29 -9.50
CA LEU A 149 8.75 -9.16 -10.96
C LEU A 149 7.64 -8.17 -11.31
N VAL A 150 6.49 -8.22 -10.63
CA VAL A 150 5.41 -7.23 -10.78
C VAL A 150 5.91 -5.81 -10.53
N ALA A 151 6.75 -5.60 -9.51
CA ALA A 151 7.31 -4.28 -9.19
C ALA A 151 8.17 -3.69 -10.33
N ALA A 152 8.74 -4.54 -11.19
CA ALA A 152 9.51 -4.11 -12.36
C ALA A 152 8.66 -3.82 -13.60
N GLU A 153 7.35 -4.07 -13.56
CA GLU A 153 6.39 -3.94 -14.66
C GLU A 153 5.39 -2.79 -14.40
N PRO A 154 5.66 -1.55 -14.86
CA PRO A 154 4.81 -0.39 -14.57
C PRO A 154 3.35 -0.57 -14.99
N ASP A 155 3.11 -1.28 -16.09
CA ASP A 155 1.76 -1.56 -16.60
C ASP A 155 0.92 -2.42 -15.64
N ILE A 156 1.58 -3.21 -14.78
CA ILE A 156 0.93 -4.03 -13.75
C ILE A 156 0.98 -3.29 -12.41
N ALA A 157 2.16 -2.82 -12.03
CA ALA A 157 2.41 -2.21 -10.71
C ALA A 157 1.67 -0.88 -10.49
N ARG A 158 1.06 -0.28 -11.52
CA ARG A 158 0.28 0.94 -11.40
C ARG A 158 -0.95 0.79 -10.49
N VAL A 159 -1.55 -0.41 -10.42
CA VAL A 159 -2.68 -0.70 -9.53
C VAL A 159 -2.22 -1.28 -8.19
N PRO A 160 -3.00 -1.09 -7.11
CA PRO A 160 -2.69 -1.72 -5.83
C PRO A 160 -2.82 -3.24 -5.91
N VAL A 161 -2.02 -3.92 -5.09
CA VAL A 161 -2.02 -5.38 -4.96
C VAL A 161 -2.79 -5.78 -3.70
N MET A 162 -3.63 -6.82 -3.82
CA MET A 162 -4.19 -7.55 -2.70
C MET A 162 -3.34 -8.81 -2.48
N ILE A 163 -2.72 -8.91 -1.31
CA ILE A 163 -1.90 -10.05 -0.93
C ILE A 163 -2.80 -11.05 -0.22
N ASP A 164 -3.03 -12.19 -0.87
CA ASP A 164 -3.93 -13.23 -0.40
C ASP A 164 -3.16 -14.49 0.00
N SER A 165 -3.32 -14.90 1.24
CA SER A 165 -2.85 -16.20 1.73
C SER A 165 -3.56 -16.61 3.01
N SER A 166 -3.69 -17.92 3.21
CA SER A 166 -4.11 -18.51 4.49
C SER A 166 -2.99 -18.55 5.53
N LYS A 167 -1.75 -18.18 5.16
CA LYS A 167 -0.56 -18.25 6.01
C LYS A 167 0.02 -16.86 6.23
N TRP A 168 0.14 -16.45 7.50
CA TRP A 168 0.65 -15.13 7.83
C TRP A 168 2.07 -14.85 7.32
N ASN A 169 2.98 -15.83 7.39
CA ASN A 169 4.35 -15.67 6.89
C ASN A 169 4.40 -15.34 5.39
N VAL A 170 3.48 -15.88 4.60
CA VAL A 170 3.36 -15.57 3.15
C VAL A 170 2.84 -14.15 2.95
N ILE A 171 1.82 -13.74 3.73
CA ILE A 171 1.31 -12.36 3.72
C ILE A 171 2.42 -11.38 4.06
N GLU A 172 3.14 -11.61 5.16
CA GLU A 172 4.19 -10.69 5.59
C GLU A 172 5.36 -10.63 4.60
N ALA A 173 5.73 -11.75 3.98
CA ALA A 173 6.73 -11.76 2.92
C ALA A 173 6.27 -10.93 1.71
N GLY A 174 5.01 -11.04 1.32
CA GLY A 174 4.41 -10.23 0.26
C GLY A 174 4.37 -8.74 0.60
N LEU A 175 4.01 -8.37 1.84
CA LEU A 175 4.00 -6.97 2.30
C LEU A 175 5.37 -6.30 2.20
N LYS A 176 6.46 -7.07 2.36
CA LYS A 176 7.84 -6.56 2.19
C LYS A 176 8.24 -6.30 0.74
N CYS A 177 7.48 -6.82 -0.23
CA CYS A 177 7.79 -6.70 -1.66
C CYS A 177 6.98 -5.63 -2.39
N VAL A 178 5.83 -5.22 -1.85
CA VAL A 178 4.93 -4.27 -2.52
C VAL A 178 5.22 -2.83 -2.12
N GLN A 179 5.03 -1.93 -3.08
CA GLN A 179 5.09 -0.48 -2.86
C GLN A 179 3.68 0.11 -2.80
N GLY A 180 3.58 1.29 -2.20
CA GLY A 180 2.30 1.96 -2.06
C GLY A 180 1.49 1.40 -0.88
N LYS A 181 0.17 1.33 -1.05
CA LYS A 181 -0.74 0.84 -0.02
C LYS A 181 -1.53 -0.36 -0.52
N PRO A 182 -1.12 -1.58 -0.16
CA PRO A 182 -1.78 -2.82 -0.54
C PRO A 182 -3.00 -3.11 0.33
N ILE A 183 -3.70 -4.20 -0.02
CA ILE A 183 -4.72 -4.83 0.82
C ILE A 183 -4.18 -6.19 1.29
N VAL A 184 -4.40 -6.54 2.55
CA VAL A 184 -4.18 -7.89 3.07
C VAL A 184 -5.49 -8.66 3.00
N ASN A 185 -5.49 -9.83 2.39
CA ASN A 185 -6.60 -10.77 2.33
C ASN A 185 -6.15 -12.11 2.95
N SER A 186 -6.52 -12.43 4.16
CA SER A 186 -7.38 -11.72 5.10
C SER A 186 -6.92 -11.98 6.54
N ILE A 187 -7.51 -11.27 7.48
CA ILE A 187 -7.41 -11.58 8.90
C ILE A 187 -8.79 -11.96 9.45
N SER A 188 -8.81 -12.73 10.52
CA SER A 188 -10.06 -13.12 11.21
C SER A 188 -9.78 -13.52 12.65
N MET A 189 -10.82 -13.66 13.45
CA MET A 189 -10.72 -14.17 14.83
C MET A 189 -10.74 -15.70 14.92
N LYS A 190 -10.56 -16.42 13.80
CA LYS A 190 -10.56 -17.89 13.76
C LYS A 190 -9.55 -18.51 14.71
N GLU A 191 -8.36 -17.90 14.82
CA GLU A 191 -7.28 -18.37 15.70
C GLU A 191 -7.24 -17.61 17.03
N GLY A 192 -8.33 -16.92 17.39
CA GLY A 192 -8.48 -16.15 18.60
C GLY A 192 -8.15 -14.66 18.43
N VAL A 193 -8.58 -13.89 19.42
CA VAL A 193 -8.47 -12.42 19.43
C VAL A 193 -7.01 -11.95 19.48
N GLU A 194 -6.14 -12.64 20.22
CA GLU A 194 -4.73 -12.22 20.34
C GLU A 194 -3.99 -12.28 19.00
N ALA A 195 -4.19 -13.38 18.26
CA ALA A 195 -3.62 -13.53 16.90
C ALA A 195 -4.20 -12.46 15.95
N PHE A 196 -5.50 -12.20 16.01
CA PHE A 196 -6.17 -11.19 15.22
C PHE A 196 -5.60 -9.79 15.48
N ILE A 197 -5.44 -9.39 16.75
CA ILE A 197 -4.84 -8.10 17.14
C ILE A 197 -3.37 -8.00 16.67
N HIS A 198 -2.62 -9.09 16.81
CA HIS A 198 -1.23 -9.13 16.36
C HIS A 198 -1.11 -8.89 14.86
N HIS A 199 -1.87 -9.64 14.05
CA HIS A 199 -1.88 -9.49 12.60
C HIS A 199 -2.38 -8.10 12.17
N ALA A 200 -3.42 -7.58 12.83
CA ALA A 200 -3.92 -6.23 12.55
C ALA A 200 -2.88 -5.14 12.84
N ARG A 201 -2.12 -5.26 13.93
CA ARG A 201 -1.01 -4.33 14.24
C ARG A 201 0.08 -4.36 13.18
N LEU A 202 0.40 -5.54 12.66
CA LEU A 202 1.38 -5.68 11.59
C LEU A 202 0.84 -5.08 10.27
N CYS A 203 -0.41 -5.37 9.88
CA CYS A 203 -1.04 -4.73 8.72
C CYS A 203 -0.96 -3.20 8.82
N ARG A 204 -1.30 -2.64 9.98
CA ARG A 204 -1.21 -1.21 10.25
C ARG A 204 0.22 -0.67 10.15
N ALA A 205 1.19 -1.40 10.68
CA ALA A 205 2.61 -1.01 10.65
C ALA A 205 3.16 -1.00 9.21
N TYR A 206 2.73 -1.92 8.36
CA TYR A 206 3.04 -1.92 6.93
C TYR A 206 2.20 -0.91 6.12
N GLY A 207 1.21 -0.27 6.74
CA GLY A 207 0.33 0.72 6.07
C GLY A 207 -0.71 0.09 5.13
N ALA A 208 -1.02 -1.19 5.28
CA ALA A 208 -1.97 -1.91 4.44
C ALA A 208 -3.42 -1.69 4.90
N ALA A 209 -4.36 -1.66 3.96
CA ALA A 209 -5.76 -1.93 4.24
C ALA A 209 -5.97 -3.44 4.46
N VAL A 210 -7.11 -3.83 5.06
CA VAL A 210 -7.31 -5.22 5.47
C VAL A 210 -8.72 -5.72 5.16
N VAL A 211 -8.80 -6.91 4.59
CA VAL A 211 -10.03 -7.69 4.53
C VAL A 211 -10.20 -8.45 5.84
N VAL A 212 -11.36 -8.31 6.45
CA VAL A 212 -11.76 -8.99 7.69
C VAL A 212 -12.86 -9.97 7.37
N MET A 213 -12.55 -11.26 7.46
CA MET A 213 -13.55 -12.30 7.24
C MET A 213 -14.44 -12.50 8.49
N ALA A 214 -15.71 -12.79 8.25
CA ALA A 214 -16.68 -13.11 9.31
C ALA A 214 -16.47 -14.53 9.87
N PHE A 215 -15.31 -14.75 10.47
CA PHE A 215 -14.93 -15.96 11.23
C PHE A 215 -14.59 -15.59 12.66
N ASP A 216 -15.00 -16.42 13.60
CA ASP A 216 -14.57 -16.38 14.99
C ASP A 216 -14.03 -17.75 15.45
N GLU A 217 -13.82 -17.91 16.72
CA GLU A 217 -13.29 -19.14 17.34
C GLU A 217 -14.22 -20.36 17.15
N GLU A 218 -15.50 -20.12 16.86
CA GLU A 218 -16.49 -21.18 16.57
C GLU A 218 -16.52 -21.55 15.07
N GLY A 219 -15.89 -20.73 14.22
CA GLY A 219 -15.82 -20.95 12.79
C GLY A 219 -16.48 -19.87 11.94
N GLN A 220 -16.79 -20.22 10.71
CA GLN A 220 -17.43 -19.32 9.75
C GLN A 220 -18.84 -18.93 10.18
N ALA A 221 -19.18 -17.66 10.02
CA ALA A 221 -20.54 -17.19 10.23
C ALA A 221 -21.48 -17.71 9.14
N ASP A 222 -22.51 -18.41 9.53
CA ASP A 222 -23.52 -19.01 8.67
C ASP A 222 -24.86 -18.25 8.67
N SER A 223 -25.20 -17.57 9.79
CA SER A 223 -26.42 -16.80 9.92
C SER A 223 -26.18 -15.29 9.83
N TYR A 224 -27.23 -14.54 9.53
CA TYR A 224 -27.21 -13.07 9.50
C TYR A 224 -26.73 -12.48 10.84
N GLU A 225 -27.28 -12.98 11.94
CA GLU A 225 -26.99 -12.51 13.30
C GLU A 225 -25.51 -12.73 13.64
N ARG A 226 -24.95 -13.90 13.31
CA ARG A 226 -23.53 -14.19 13.52
C ARG A 226 -22.62 -13.32 12.66
N LYS A 227 -22.97 -13.10 11.39
CA LYS A 227 -22.21 -12.21 10.51
C LYS A 227 -22.11 -10.80 11.08
N ILE A 228 -23.25 -10.25 11.54
CA ILE A 228 -23.29 -8.93 12.16
C ILE A 228 -22.48 -8.90 13.47
N ALA A 229 -22.68 -9.87 14.35
CA ALA A 229 -22.00 -9.92 15.65
C ALA A 229 -20.46 -10.00 15.49
N ILE A 230 -19.98 -10.88 14.60
CA ILE A 230 -18.55 -11.05 14.35
C ILE A 230 -17.94 -9.78 13.70
N CYS A 231 -18.59 -9.21 12.70
CA CYS A 231 -18.10 -7.98 12.07
C CYS A 231 -18.09 -6.80 13.05
N GLN A 232 -19.10 -6.65 13.88
CA GLN A 232 -19.13 -5.60 14.93
C GLN A 232 -18.04 -5.81 15.97
N ARG A 233 -17.83 -7.05 16.45
CA ARG A 233 -16.74 -7.36 17.37
C ARG A 233 -15.38 -7.07 16.77
N ALA A 234 -15.12 -7.50 15.54
CA ALA A 234 -13.88 -7.25 14.84
C ALA A 234 -13.64 -5.74 14.62
N TYR A 235 -14.67 -4.99 14.20
CA TYR A 235 -14.59 -3.55 14.03
C TYR A 235 -14.19 -2.84 15.31
N LYS A 236 -14.85 -3.20 16.43
CA LYS A 236 -14.56 -2.61 17.75
C LYS A 236 -13.11 -2.87 18.17
N ILE A 237 -12.64 -4.10 18.05
CA ILE A 237 -11.24 -4.46 18.37
C ILE A 237 -10.27 -3.67 17.49
N LEU A 238 -10.51 -3.61 16.19
CA LEU A 238 -9.62 -2.91 15.25
C LEU A 238 -9.55 -1.42 15.53
N THR A 239 -10.68 -0.76 15.75
CA THR A 239 -10.72 0.69 15.94
C THR A 239 -10.34 1.13 17.34
N GLU A 240 -10.79 0.43 18.40
CA GLU A 240 -10.58 0.86 19.79
C GLU A 240 -9.29 0.31 20.40
N GLU A 241 -8.88 -0.93 20.08
CA GLU A 241 -7.69 -1.55 20.67
C GLU A 241 -6.44 -1.46 19.79
N VAL A 242 -6.59 -1.61 18.47
CA VAL A 242 -5.48 -1.51 17.52
C VAL A 242 -5.30 -0.07 17.03
N GLY A 243 -6.36 0.74 17.01
CA GLY A 243 -6.37 2.08 16.42
C GLY A 243 -6.24 2.02 14.89
N PHE A 244 -6.82 1.00 14.27
CA PHE A 244 -6.86 0.83 12.81
C PHE A 244 -7.80 1.89 12.21
N PRO A 245 -7.43 2.55 11.09
CA PRO A 245 -8.32 3.50 10.44
C PRO A 245 -9.60 2.82 9.96
N PRO A 246 -10.79 3.31 10.33
CA PRO A 246 -12.06 2.68 9.93
C PRO A 246 -12.21 2.54 8.40
N GLU A 247 -11.72 3.52 7.65
CA GLU A 247 -11.77 3.56 6.19
C GLU A 247 -10.89 2.50 5.50
N ASP A 248 -9.96 1.88 6.22
CA ASP A 248 -9.05 0.86 5.72
C ASP A 248 -9.53 -0.57 6.04
N ILE A 249 -10.71 -0.73 6.65
CA ILE A 249 -11.33 -2.00 7.00
C ILE A 249 -12.34 -2.40 5.93
N ILE A 250 -12.14 -3.55 5.31
CA ILE A 250 -13.03 -4.15 4.32
C ILE A 250 -13.61 -5.43 4.91
N PHE A 251 -14.93 -5.56 5.00
CA PHE A 251 -15.55 -6.77 5.51
C PHE A 251 -15.88 -7.75 4.39
N ASP A 252 -15.49 -9.01 4.61
CA ASP A 252 -16.02 -10.16 3.87
C ASP A 252 -16.97 -10.95 4.80
N PRO A 253 -18.30 -10.78 4.62
CA PRO A 253 -19.29 -11.49 5.43
C PRO A 253 -19.53 -12.92 4.94
N ASN A 254 -18.67 -13.48 4.11
CA ASN A 254 -18.80 -14.83 3.54
C ASN A 254 -20.16 -15.05 2.83
N VAL A 255 -20.48 -14.18 1.89
CA VAL A 255 -21.64 -14.33 1.02
C VAL A 255 -21.22 -15.13 -0.21
N PHE A 256 -21.68 -16.35 -0.30
CA PHE A 256 -21.44 -17.21 -1.45
C PHE A 256 -22.56 -17.04 -2.46
N ALA A 257 -22.21 -17.08 -3.77
CA ALA A 257 -23.19 -17.20 -4.84
C ALA A 257 -23.94 -18.54 -4.69
N VAL A 258 -25.24 -18.49 -4.74
CA VAL A 258 -26.13 -19.65 -4.63
C VAL A 258 -26.38 -20.21 -6.04
#